data_9057b17b15b56dcaf7ab35ae56c69aad
#
_entry.id   9057b17b15b56dcaf7ab35ae56c69aad
#
_cell.length_a   1.000
_cell.length_b   1.000
_cell.length_c   1.000
_cell.angle_alpha   90.00
_cell.angle_beta   90.00
_cell.angle_gamma   90.00
#
_symmetry.space_group_name_H-M   'P 1'
#
loop_
_entity.id
_entity.type
_entity.pdbx_description
1 polymer ?
#
loop_
_entity_poly.entity_id
_entity_poly.type
_entity_poly.pdbx_seq_one_letter_code
_entity_poly.pdbx_strand_id
1 'polypeptide(L)'
;MDALTDVGSLSFITLPRLGTLVFGTKGVTKISAIRISDTYLSDLSGLSVASVDSFQIDNNRKITAFNSDLVNVTKELLIFDNGNNMDITMNKLELAAEVQISNAKNFEVPALERVTKSLKFTSNPELKSLTFPNLTKVSETISFVDMNKLTNISFPVLETIGGGLAIENNTKLLAIDDLPKLKTVYGGISLRGNFEK
;
A
#
# COMPACT_ATOMS: atom_id res chain seq x y z
N MET A 1 15.49 -23.69 3.94
CA MET A 1 16.34 -22.73 3.16
C MET A 1 17.15 -21.82 4.13
N ASP A 2 17.81 -22.41 5.08
CA ASP A 2 18.36 -21.70 6.27
C ASP A 2 19.56 -20.78 5.99
N ALA A 3 20.23 -20.93 4.86
CA ALA A 3 21.39 -20.11 4.47
C ALA A 3 21.08 -19.15 3.31
N LEU A 4 19.83 -19.09 2.85
CA LEU A 4 19.43 -18.26 1.70
C LEU A 4 19.27 -16.82 2.14
N THR A 5 20.08 -15.91 1.59
CA THR A 5 20.06 -14.48 1.88
C THR A 5 19.81 -13.60 0.65
N ASP A 6 20.23 -14.10 -0.53
CA ASP A 6 20.18 -13.33 -1.79
C ASP A 6 19.44 -14.13 -2.85
N VAL A 7 18.40 -13.52 -3.41
CA VAL A 7 17.54 -14.13 -4.43
C VAL A 7 17.17 -13.07 -5.46
N GLY A 8 17.23 -13.38 -6.73
CA GLY A 8 16.78 -12.45 -7.78
C GLY A 8 15.28 -12.15 -7.70
N SER A 9 14.48 -13.21 -7.59
CA SER A 9 13.03 -13.08 -7.38
C SER A 9 12.47 -14.26 -6.60
N LEU A 10 11.42 -14.00 -5.81
CA LEU A 10 10.59 -15.03 -5.18
C LEU A 10 9.18 -15.01 -5.77
N SER A 11 8.73 -16.19 -6.22
CA SER A 11 7.38 -16.34 -6.75
C SER A 11 6.74 -17.60 -6.14
N PHE A 12 5.72 -17.40 -5.32
CA PHE A 12 4.91 -18.44 -4.72
C PHE A 12 3.47 -18.25 -5.20
N ILE A 13 3.06 -19.08 -6.15
CA ILE A 13 1.76 -18.94 -6.83
C ILE A 13 1.02 -20.26 -6.79
N THR A 14 -0.25 -20.21 -6.40
CA THR A 14 -1.15 -21.37 -6.34
C THR A 14 -0.56 -22.51 -5.51
N LEU A 15 -0.18 -22.16 -4.28
CA LEU A 15 0.36 -23.09 -3.29
C LEU A 15 -0.60 -23.22 -2.08
N PRO A 16 -1.79 -23.83 -2.24
CA PRO A 16 -2.86 -23.80 -1.25
C PRO A 16 -2.55 -24.57 0.05
N ARG A 17 -1.41 -25.24 0.13
CA ARG A 17 -0.92 -25.94 1.33
C ARG A 17 0.32 -25.28 1.95
N LEU A 18 0.86 -24.23 1.33
CA LEU A 18 2.01 -23.49 1.88
C LEU A 18 1.50 -22.59 3.01
N GLY A 19 1.64 -23.03 4.25
CA GLY A 19 1.17 -22.31 5.43
C GLY A 19 2.22 -21.48 6.16
N THR A 20 3.50 -21.79 5.94
CA THR A 20 4.63 -21.09 6.59
C THR A 20 5.79 -20.90 5.64
N LEU A 21 6.51 -19.79 5.82
CA LEU A 21 7.73 -19.46 5.10
C LEU A 21 8.86 -19.27 6.10
N VAL A 22 9.92 -20.07 5.98
CA VAL A 22 11.08 -20.00 6.87
C VAL A 22 12.36 -19.89 6.04
N PHE A 23 13.10 -18.82 6.25
CA PHE A 23 14.36 -18.51 5.59
C PHE A 23 15.53 -18.39 6.58
N GLY A 24 15.67 -19.33 7.50
CA GLY A 24 16.72 -19.29 8.50
C GLY A 24 16.67 -18.06 9.42
N THR A 25 17.69 -17.86 10.23
CA THR A 25 17.72 -16.78 11.23
C THR A 25 17.98 -15.40 10.67
N LYS A 26 18.58 -15.30 9.48
CA LYS A 26 18.88 -14.03 8.81
C LYS A 26 17.78 -13.58 7.85
N GLY A 27 16.92 -14.50 7.41
CA GLY A 27 15.94 -14.23 6.38
C GLY A 27 16.54 -13.93 5.00
N VAL A 28 15.69 -13.65 4.03
CA VAL A 28 16.11 -13.13 2.71
C VAL A 28 16.24 -11.62 2.82
N THR A 29 17.41 -11.08 2.50
CA THR A 29 17.76 -9.66 2.68
C THR A 29 17.93 -8.90 1.35
N LYS A 30 18.19 -9.63 0.25
CA LYS A 30 18.32 -9.04 -1.09
C LYS A 30 17.42 -9.76 -2.08
N ILE A 31 16.50 -9.01 -2.66
CA ILE A 31 15.55 -9.52 -3.63
C ILE A 31 15.02 -8.38 -4.50
N SER A 32 14.92 -8.59 -5.81
CA SER A 32 14.38 -7.57 -6.71
C SER A 32 12.87 -7.65 -6.83
N ALA A 33 12.30 -8.87 -6.85
CA ALA A 33 10.85 -9.02 -6.99
C ALA A 33 10.30 -10.11 -6.06
N ILE A 34 9.18 -9.80 -5.43
CA ILE A 34 8.42 -10.73 -4.59
C ILE A 34 6.99 -10.81 -5.12
N ARG A 35 6.52 -12.02 -5.38
CA ARG A 35 5.13 -12.30 -5.70
C ARG A 35 4.61 -13.48 -4.90
N ILE A 36 3.58 -13.25 -4.10
CA ILE A 36 2.93 -14.26 -3.27
C ILE A 36 1.44 -14.21 -3.55
N SER A 37 0.94 -15.23 -4.23
CA SER A 37 -0.44 -15.27 -4.71
C SER A 37 -1.06 -16.64 -4.48
N ASP A 38 -2.30 -16.67 -3.99
CA ASP A 38 -3.08 -17.91 -3.82
C ASP A 38 -2.32 -18.95 -2.98
N THR A 39 -1.87 -18.56 -1.79
CA THR A 39 -1.21 -19.43 -0.83
C THR A 39 -2.03 -19.56 0.46
N TYR A 40 -1.59 -20.44 1.37
CA TYR A 40 -2.17 -20.60 2.72
C TYR A 40 -1.30 -19.94 3.81
N LEU A 41 -0.38 -19.07 3.41
CA LEU A 41 0.49 -18.32 4.32
C LEU A 41 -0.34 -17.44 5.26
N SER A 42 0.06 -17.38 6.52
CA SER A 42 -0.54 -16.51 7.54
C SER A 42 0.36 -15.32 7.90
N ASP A 43 1.65 -15.40 7.61
CA ASP A 43 2.61 -14.32 7.83
C ASP A 43 3.77 -14.36 6.83
N LEU A 44 4.50 -13.26 6.74
CA LEU A 44 5.66 -13.05 5.86
C LEU A 44 6.89 -12.57 6.62
N SER A 45 6.96 -12.83 7.92
CA SER A 45 8.02 -12.37 8.81
C SER A 45 9.43 -12.86 8.44
N GLY A 46 9.52 -13.95 7.65
CA GLY A 46 10.79 -14.43 7.10
C GLY A 46 11.40 -13.58 5.99
N LEU A 47 10.67 -12.57 5.48
CA LEU A 47 11.12 -11.66 4.43
C LEU A 47 11.58 -10.34 5.06
N SER A 48 12.88 -10.21 5.34
CA SER A 48 13.48 -9.02 5.93
C SER A 48 14.23 -8.20 4.86
N VAL A 49 13.48 -7.49 4.03
CA VAL A 49 14.01 -6.75 2.87
C VAL A 49 13.81 -5.25 3.05
N ALA A 50 14.87 -4.46 2.83
CA ALA A 50 14.79 -3.01 2.89
C ALA A 50 14.39 -2.37 1.55
N SER A 51 14.75 -2.99 0.42
CA SER A 51 14.44 -2.45 -0.91
C SER A 51 14.08 -3.56 -1.88
N VAL A 52 13.03 -3.31 -2.67
CA VAL A 52 12.60 -4.18 -3.77
C VAL A 52 12.21 -3.34 -4.98
N ASP A 53 12.21 -3.94 -6.16
CA ASP A 53 11.60 -3.32 -7.33
C ASP A 53 10.07 -3.52 -7.28
N SER A 54 9.64 -4.77 -7.17
CA SER A 54 8.23 -5.13 -7.20
C SER A 54 7.86 -6.00 -6.00
N PHE A 55 6.81 -5.62 -5.31
CA PHE A 55 6.25 -6.35 -4.19
C PHE A 55 4.75 -6.57 -4.39
N GLN A 56 4.35 -7.82 -4.63
CA GLN A 56 2.96 -8.19 -4.84
C GLN A 56 2.53 -9.29 -3.86
N ILE A 57 1.44 -9.03 -3.12
CA ILE A 57 0.75 -10.00 -2.28
C ILE A 57 -0.73 -9.96 -2.63
N ASP A 58 -1.25 -11.05 -3.18
CA ASP A 58 -2.65 -11.12 -3.55
C ASP A 58 -3.29 -12.48 -3.29
N ASN A 59 -4.59 -12.49 -3.06
CA ASN A 59 -5.41 -13.69 -2.90
C ASN A 59 -4.94 -14.67 -1.79
N ASN A 60 -4.35 -14.16 -0.71
CA ASN A 60 -3.88 -14.97 0.42
C ASN A 60 -4.83 -14.82 1.61
N ARG A 61 -5.85 -15.65 1.69
CA ARG A 61 -6.97 -15.54 2.65
C ARG A 61 -6.59 -15.60 4.13
N LYS A 62 -5.38 -16.08 4.47
CA LYS A 62 -4.87 -16.18 5.83
C LYS A 62 -4.01 -15.01 6.27
N ILE A 63 -3.50 -14.21 5.33
CA ILE A 63 -2.72 -13.02 5.65
C ILE A 63 -3.68 -11.91 6.06
N THR A 64 -3.73 -11.61 7.34
CA THR A 64 -4.55 -10.53 7.93
C THR A 64 -3.73 -9.37 8.44
N ALA A 65 -2.39 -9.51 8.46
CA ALA A 65 -1.47 -8.43 8.80
C ALA A 65 -0.21 -8.51 7.93
N PHE A 66 0.31 -7.36 7.55
CA PHE A 66 1.58 -7.22 6.87
C PHE A 66 2.41 -6.12 7.52
N ASN A 67 3.44 -6.53 8.26
CA ASN A 67 4.40 -5.63 8.87
C ASN A 67 5.72 -5.79 8.12
N SER A 68 6.31 -4.68 7.64
CA SER A 68 7.51 -4.73 6.84
C SER A 68 8.48 -3.60 7.15
N ASP A 69 9.77 -3.93 7.06
CA ASP A 69 10.88 -2.99 7.17
C ASP A 69 11.29 -2.39 5.79
N LEU A 70 10.45 -2.51 4.77
CA LEU A 70 10.67 -1.89 3.46
C LEU A 70 10.91 -0.39 3.61
N VAL A 71 11.95 0.09 2.95
CA VAL A 71 12.29 1.52 2.81
C VAL A 71 11.96 2.01 1.41
N ASN A 72 12.26 1.20 0.39
CA ASN A 72 12.04 1.59 -1.00
C ASN A 72 11.34 0.49 -1.81
N VAL A 73 10.34 0.89 -2.60
CA VAL A 73 9.72 0.06 -3.64
C VAL A 73 9.76 0.82 -4.96
N THR A 74 10.64 0.40 -5.90
CA THR A 74 11.01 1.23 -7.05
C THR A 74 10.11 1.08 -8.27
N LYS A 75 9.29 0.02 -8.35
CA LYS A 75 8.35 -0.20 -9.47
C LYS A 75 6.89 -0.28 -9.02
N GLU A 76 6.56 -1.22 -8.12
CA GLU A 76 5.17 -1.44 -7.71
C GLU A 76 5.04 -2.10 -6.33
N LEU A 77 4.10 -1.62 -5.54
CA LEU A 77 3.63 -2.17 -4.28
C LEU A 77 2.15 -2.51 -4.44
N LEU A 78 1.84 -3.79 -4.62
CA LEU A 78 0.51 -4.30 -4.92
C LEU A 78 0.05 -5.23 -3.79
N ILE A 79 -0.93 -4.81 -3.00
CA ILE A 79 -1.50 -5.60 -1.90
C ILE A 79 -3.01 -5.60 -2.04
N PHE A 80 -3.58 -6.70 -2.51
CA PHE A 80 -5.01 -6.76 -2.80
C PHE A 80 -5.60 -8.17 -2.61
N ASP A 81 -6.89 -8.24 -2.34
CA ASP A 81 -7.66 -9.48 -2.23
C ASP A 81 -7.08 -10.52 -1.25
N ASN A 82 -6.38 -10.07 -0.21
CA ASN A 82 -5.88 -10.93 0.86
C ASN A 82 -6.95 -11.19 1.93
N GLY A 83 -6.57 -11.73 3.08
CA GLY A 83 -7.50 -11.98 4.19
C GLY A 83 -8.30 -10.74 4.56
N ASN A 84 -9.53 -10.95 5.02
CA ASN A 84 -10.45 -9.86 5.33
C ASN A 84 -9.85 -8.88 6.34
N ASN A 85 -9.97 -7.58 6.02
CA ASN A 85 -9.59 -6.50 6.93
C ASN A 85 -8.09 -6.51 7.29
N MET A 86 -7.23 -6.53 6.29
CA MET A 86 -5.78 -6.58 6.45
C MET A 86 -5.24 -5.31 7.12
N ASP A 87 -4.42 -5.49 8.15
CA ASP A 87 -3.63 -4.42 8.75
C ASP A 87 -2.26 -4.34 8.06
N ILE A 88 -1.93 -3.19 7.49
CA ILE A 88 -0.69 -2.97 6.72
C ILE A 88 0.13 -1.88 7.41
N THR A 89 1.35 -2.22 7.84
CA THR A 89 2.27 -1.30 8.52
C THR A 89 3.66 -1.38 7.91
N MET A 90 4.13 -0.26 7.36
CA MET A 90 5.46 -0.12 6.78
C MET A 90 6.10 1.19 7.29
N ASN A 91 6.54 1.16 8.54
CA ASN A 91 6.99 2.36 9.27
C ASN A 91 8.24 3.02 8.67
N LYS A 92 9.00 2.30 7.85
CA LYS A 92 10.25 2.78 7.24
C LYS A 92 10.12 3.10 5.76
N LEU A 93 8.93 2.91 5.16
CA LEU A 93 8.74 3.14 3.73
C LEU A 93 8.83 4.63 3.41
N GLU A 94 9.89 5.04 2.73
CA GLU A 94 10.18 6.43 2.34
C GLU A 94 9.77 6.71 0.90
N LEU A 95 9.96 5.70 0.01
CA LEU A 95 9.68 5.84 -1.41
C LEU A 95 8.91 4.63 -1.94
N ALA A 96 7.84 4.90 -2.66
CA ALA A 96 7.13 3.91 -3.46
C ALA A 96 6.88 4.44 -4.87
N ALA A 97 6.77 3.54 -5.86
CA ALA A 97 6.39 3.96 -7.20
C ALA A 97 4.87 3.83 -7.41
N GLU A 98 4.39 2.74 -7.97
CA GLU A 98 2.95 2.43 -8.05
C GLU A 98 2.51 1.81 -6.73
N VAL A 99 1.49 2.36 -6.09
CA VAL A 99 0.88 1.80 -4.88
C VAL A 99 -0.57 1.47 -5.16
N GLN A 100 -0.94 0.20 -5.01
CA GLN A 100 -2.33 -0.24 -5.14
C GLN A 100 -2.72 -1.13 -3.97
N ILE A 101 -3.74 -0.71 -3.23
CA ILE A 101 -4.21 -1.36 -2.01
C ILE A 101 -5.71 -1.63 -2.10
N SER A 102 -6.13 -2.88 -1.82
CA SER A 102 -7.52 -3.22 -1.57
C SER A 102 -7.69 -4.16 -0.37
N ASN A 103 -8.91 -4.22 0.19
CA ASN A 103 -9.26 -5.02 1.36
C ASN A 103 -8.46 -4.72 2.64
N ALA A 104 -7.83 -3.55 2.73
CA ALA A 104 -7.19 -3.08 3.94
C ALA A 104 -8.20 -2.51 4.95
N LYS A 105 -7.93 -2.72 6.23
CA LYS A 105 -8.61 -2.08 7.37
C LYS A 105 -7.79 -0.92 7.94
N ASN A 106 -6.47 -1.10 8.00
CA ASN A 106 -5.52 -0.05 8.36
C ASN A 106 -4.37 -0.02 7.35
N PHE A 107 -3.85 1.19 7.10
CA PHE A 107 -2.68 1.40 6.26
C PHE A 107 -1.81 2.49 6.89
N GLU A 108 -0.62 2.10 7.36
CA GLU A 108 0.30 2.98 8.08
C GLU A 108 1.66 3.04 7.39
N VAL A 109 2.01 4.21 6.89
CA VAL A 109 3.28 4.51 6.19
C VAL A 109 3.81 5.89 6.62
N PRO A 110 4.11 6.07 7.91
CA PRO A 110 4.42 7.40 8.45
C PRO A 110 5.66 8.05 7.82
N ALA A 111 6.61 7.26 7.32
CA ALA A 111 7.82 7.78 6.71
C ALA A 111 7.69 8.07 5.20
N LEU A 112 6.57 7.75 4.55
CA LEU A 112 6.43 7.87 3.10
C LEU A 112 6.50 9.35 2.66
N GLU A 113 7.57 9.68 1.94
CA GLU A 113 7.85 11.04 1.45
C GLU A 113 7.43 11.26 0.01
N ARG A 114 7.49 10.19 -0.80
CA ARG A 114 7.28 10.33 -2.24
C ARG A 114 6.66 9.09 -2.89
N VAL A 115 5.67 9.32 -3.75
CA VAL A 115 5.14 8.32 -4.68
C VAL A 115 5.48 8.76 -6.10
N THR A 116 6.30 7.96 -6.80
CA THR A 116 6.85 8.35 -8.12
C THR A 116 5.93 8.02 -9.30
N LYS A 117 4.84 7.30 -9.05
CA LYS A 117 3.73 7.07 -9.98
C LYS A 117 2.41 7.37 -9.28
N SER A 118 1.51 6.39 -9.19
CA SER A 118 0.16 6.57 -8.66
C SER A 118 -0.03 5.96 -7.28
N LEU A 119 -0.92 6.56 -6.50
CA LEU A 119 -1.38 6.10 -5.19
C LEU A 119 -2.86 5.76 -5.26
N LYS A 120 -3.19 4.46 -5.25
CA LYS A 120 -4.54 3.95 -5.48
C LYS A 120 -5.05 3.08 -4.34
N PHE A 121 -6.20 3.42 -3.83
CA PHE A 121 -6.96 2.63 -2.87
C PHE A 121 -8.34 2.37 -3.45
N THR A 122 -8.69 1.10 -3.60
CA THR A 122 -9.98 0.71 -4.15
C THR A 122 -10.59 -0.42 -3.33
N SER A 123 -11.89 -0.32 -3.04
CA SER A 123 -12.61 -1.39 -2.34
C SER A 123 -11.97 -1.77 -1.00
N ASN A 124 -11.76 -0.76 -0.14
CA ASN A 124 -11.29 -0.95 1.24
C ASN A 124 -12.46 -0.67 2.21
N PRO A 125 -13.41 -1.60 2.38
CA PRO A 125 -14.69 -1.34 3.06
C PRO A 125 -14.56 -1.05 4.56
N GLU A 126 -13.48 -1.48 5.19
CA GLU A 126 -13.25 -1.30 6.63
C GLU A 126 -12.28 -0.15 6.95
N LEU A 127 -11.62 0.42 5.94
CA LEU A 127 -10.66 1.51 6.10
C LEU A 127 -11.37 2.81 6.50
N LYS A 128 -10.97 3.38 7.65
CA LYS A 128 -11.63 4.56 8.24
C LYS A 128 -10.87 5.86 8.00
N SER A 129 -9.55 5.77 7.91
CA SER A 129 -8.67 6.93 7.75
C SER A 129 -7.47 6.58 6.89
N LEU A 130 -7.03 7.55 6.09
CA LEU A 130 -5.77 7.54 5.35
C LEU A 130 -4.98 8.78 5.74
N THR A 131 -3.79 8.58 6.32
CA THR A 131 -2.92 9.67 6.75
C THR A 131 -1.52 9.46 6.17
N PHE A 132 -1.02 10.48 5.49
CA PHE A 132 0.30 10.51 4.88
C PHE A 132 1.09 11.73 5.37
N PRO A 133 1.63 11.68 6.61
CA PRO A 133 2.13 12.87 7.30
C PRO A 133 3.35 13.50 6.64
N ASN A 134 4.14 12.74 5.89
CA ASN A 134 5.38 13.18 5.26
C ASN A 134 5.34 13.18 3.73
N LEU A 135 4.22 12.79 3.12
CA LEU A 135 4.11 12.70 1.66
C LEU A 135 4.03 14.09 1.04
N THR A 136 5.09 14.46 0.30
CA THR A 136 5.22 15.78 -0.34
C THR A 136 4.77 15.79 -1.80
N LYS A 137 4.88 14.65 -2.50
CA LYS A 137 4.61 14.57 -3.93
C LYS A 137 4.09 13.20 -4.35
N VAL A 138 3.07 13.20 -5.21
CA VAL A 138 2.64 12.05 -6.03
C VAL A 138 2.82 12.46 -7.50
N SER A 139 3.63 11.70 -8.26
CA SER A 139 4.01 12.15 -9.61
C SER A 139 2.93 11.90 -10.67
N GLU A 140 1.99 10.99 -10.39
CA GLU A 140 0.84 10.70 -11.24
C GLU A 140 -0.47 10.91 -10.46
N THR A 141 -1.35 9.94 -10.43
CA THR A 141 -2.72 10.04 -9.91
C THR A 141 -2.83 9.59 -8.45
N ILE A 142 -3.62 10.32 -7.67
CA ILE A 142 -4.22 9.83 -6.42
C ILE A 142 -5.65 9.40 -6.71
N SER A 143 -6.01 8.16 -6.31
CA SER A 143 -7.34 7.62 -6.52
C SER A 143 -7.82 6.85 -5.28
N PHE A 144 -8.91 7.31 -4.68
CA PHE A 144 -9.55 6.71 -3.50
C PHE A 144 -11.02 6.43 -3.83
N VAL A 145 -11.33 5.14 -4.05
CA VAL A 145 -12.64 4.73 -4.60
C VAL A 145 -13.24 3.58 -3.79
N ASP A 146 -14.56 3.63 -3.57
CA ASP A 146 -15.36 2.57 -2.94
C ASP A 146 -14.90 2.21 -1.51
N MET A 147 -14.66 3.22 -0.67
CA MET A 147 -14.28 3.06 0.74
C MET A 147 -15.39 3.56 1.67
N ASN A 148 -16.40 2.74 1.88
CA ASN A 148 -17.65 3.11 2.54
C ASN A 148 -17.54 3.52 4.02
N LYS A 149 -16.41 3.20 4.70
CA LYS A 149 -16.16 3.63 6.09
C LYS A 149 -15.12 4.74 6.21
N LEU A 150 -14.54 5.20 5.10
CA LEU A 150 -13.57 6.28 5.11
C LEU A 150 -14.24 7.59 5.54
N THR A 151 -13.71 8.18 6.59
CA THR A 151 -14.19 9.45 7.17
C THR A 151 -13.13 10.53 7.14
N ASN A 152 -11.86 10.17 6.95
CA ASN A 152 -10.74 11.11 6.98
C ASN A 152 -9.66 10.76 5.95
N ILE A 153 -9.18 11.80 5.27
CA ILE A 153 -7.99 11.76 4.40
C ILE A 153 -7.11 12.93 4.82
N SER A 154 -5.84 12.67 5.14
CA SER A 154 -4.91 13.70 5.60
C SER A 154 -3.59 13.66 4.83
N PHE A 155 -3.23 14.80 4.25
CA PHE A 155 -1.98 15.06 3.54
C PHE A 155 -1.39 16.41 3.95
N PRO A 156 -0.91 16.56 5.19
CA PRO A 156 -0.56 17.87 5.75
C PRO A 156 0.59 18.59 5.04
N VAL A 157 1.40 17.86 4.26
CA VAL A 157 2.58 18.42 3.59
C VAL A 157 2.59 18.19 2.06
N LEU A 158 1.56 17.58 1.49
CA LEU A 158 1.47 17.32 0.06
C LEU A 158 1.36 18.63 -0.73
N GLU A 159 2.29 18.87 -1.64
CA GLU A 159 2.34 20.09 -2.45
C GLU A 159 1.88 19.88 -3.89
N THR A 160 2.14 18.69 -4.46
CA THR A 160 1.93 18.46 -5.89
C THR A 160 1.40 17.07 -6.20
N ILE A 161 0.38 17.03 -7.06
CA ILE A 161 -0.12 15.83 -7.72
C ILE A 161 0.12 16.02 -9.22
N GLY A 162 0.97 15.16 -9.82
CA GLY A 162 1.37 15.27 -11.22
C GLY A 162 0.33 14.80 -12.24
N GLY A 163 -0.64 14.02 -11.80
CA GLY A 163 -1.80 13.59 -12.57
C GLY A 163 -3.11 14.07 -11.95
N GLY A 164 -4.13 13.24 -11.96
CA GLY A 164 -5.45 13.55 -11.42
C GLY A 164 -5.60 13.24 -9.93
N LEU A 165 -6.63 13.83 -9.33
CA LEU A 165 -7.14 13.49 -8.00
C LEU A 165 -8.56 12.98 -8.14
N ALA A 166 -8.79 11.70 -7.84
CA ALA A 166 -10.11 11.07 -7.86
C ALA A 166 -10.48 10.57 -6.47
N ILE A 167 -11.58 11.08 -5.90
CA ILE A 167 -12.12 10.64 -4.62
C ILE A 167 -13.60 10.38 -4.84
N GLU A 168 -13.96 9.09 -4.97
CA GLU A 168 -15.26 8.70 -5.47
C GLU A 168 -15.89 7.60 -4.62
N ASN A 169 -17.21 7.68 -4.43
CA ASN A 169 -18.02 6.65 -3.75
C ASN A 169 -17.60 6.37 -2.29
N ASN A 170 -17.00 7.35 -1.61
CA ASN A 170 -16.64 7.24 -0.19
C ASN A 170 -17.76 7.88 0.65
N THR A 171 -18.84 7.13 0.88
CA THR A 171 -20.13 7.66 1.37
C THR A 171 -20.09 8.32 2.75
N LYS A 172 -19.07 8.05 3.56
CA LYS A 172 -18.88 8.68 4.89
C LYS A 172 -17.85 9.81 4.90
N LEU A 173 -17.18 10.05 3.78
CA LEU A 173 -16.26 11.17 3.65
C LEU A 173 -17.04 12.44 3.28
N LEU A 174 -17.24 13.31 4.25
CA LEU A 174 -18.08 14.52 4.10
C LEU A 174 -17.27 15.76 3.71
N ALA A 175 -15.96 15.74 3.93
CA ALA A 175 -15.07 16.86 3.61
C ALA A 175 -13.68 16.37 3.20
N ILE A 176 -12.96 17.21 2.44
CA ILE A 176 -11.54 17.04 2.10
C ILE A 176 -10.87 18.36 2.44
N ASP A 177 -10.58 18.57 3.70
CA ASP A 177 -10.08 19.83 4.24
C ASP A 177 -8.64 19.74 4.77
N ASP A 178 -8.06 18.55 4.85
CA ASP A 178 -6.70 18.34 5.36
C ASP A 178 -5.64 18.16 4.26
N LEU A 179 -5.63 19.10 3.29
CA LEU A 179 -4.60 19.28 2.27
C LEU A 179 -4.06 20.72 2.24
N PRO A 180 -3.61 21.27 3.37
CA PRO A 180 -3.35 22.71 3.50
C PRO A 180 -2.22 23.23 2.62
N LYS A 181 -1.31 22.34 2.14
CA LYS A 181 -0.17 22.73 1.31
C LYS A 181 -0.33 22.37 -0.16
N LEU A 182 -1.45 21.77 -0.56
CA LEU A 182 -1.65 21.38 -1.96
C LEU A 182 -1.77 22.63 -2.85
N LYS A 183 -0.81 22.79 -3.75
CA LYS A 183 -0.72 23.94 -4.67
C LYS A 183 -1.13 23.58 -6.09
N THR A 184 -0.81 22.36 -6.53
CA THR A 184 -0.91 21.98 -7.94
C THR A 184 -1.43 20.57 -8.11
N VAL A 185 -2.47 20.43 -8.93
CA VAL A 185 -2.93 19.17 -9.51
C VAL A 185 -2.88 19.37 -11.02
N TYR A 186 -1.96 18.67 -11.71
CA TYR A 186 -1.77 18.86 -13.15
C TYR A 186 -2.86 18.22 -14.01
N GLY A 187 -3.53 17.19 -13.50
CA GLY A 187 -4.67 16.56 -14.16
C GLY A 187 -6.02 17.07 -13.64
N GLY A 188 -7.07 16.32 -13.96
CA GLY A 188 -8.42 16.62 -13.48
C GLY A 188 -8.62 16.28 -12.00
N ILE A 189 -9.56 16.98 -11.36
CA ILE A 189 -10.07 16.63 -10.04
C ILE A 189 -11.48 16.06 -10.22
N SER A 190 -11.70 14.84 -9.72
CA SER A 190 -13.00 14.18 -9.73
C SER A 190 -13.42 13.87 -8.29
N LEU A 191 -14.45 14.52 -7.83
CA LEU A 191 -15.04 14.31 -6.50
C LEU A 191 -16.48 13.83 -6.69
N ARG A 192 -16.78 12.61 -6.21
CA ARG A 192 -18.12 12.03 -6.26
C ARG A 192 -18.46 11.38 -4.94
N GLY A 193 -19.52 11.81 -4.32
CA GLY A 193 -19.94 11.31 -3.00
C GLY A 193 -20.81 12.30 -2.24
N ASN A 194 -20.82 12.16 -0.92
CA ASN A 194 -21.67 12.94 -0.03
C ASN A 194 -20.94 14.17 0.55
N PHE A 195 -20.10 14.83 -0.22
CA PHE A 195 -19.35 16.00 0.25
C PHE A 195 -20.30 17.14 0.60
N GLU A 196 -20.07 17.72 1.77
CA GLU A 196 -20.83 18.89 2.28
C GLU A 196 -20.05 20.20 2.12
N LYS A 197 -18.71 20.08 1.92
CA LYS A 197 -17.80 21.24 1.75
C LYS A 197 -16.66 20.89 0.80
#